data_f54e5aa55185102d77331a3f88c835f1
#
_entry.id   f54e5aa55185102d77331a3f88c835f1
#
_cell.length_a   1.000
_cell.length_b   1.000
_cell.length_c   1.000
_cell.angle_alpha   90.00
_cell.angle_beta   90.00
_cell.angle_gamma   90.00
#
_symmetry.space_group_name_H-M   'P 1'
#
loop_
_entity.id
_entity.type
_entity.pdbx_description
1 polymer ?
#
loop_
_entity_poly.entity_id
_entity_poly.type
_entity_poly.pdbx_seq_one_letter_code
_entity_poly.pdbx_strand_id
1 'polypeptide(L)'
;MSDVLETIKSRGSIRKYKSDMIPQDKLEKIIEAGTYAATGMGKQSPIIIAVTNKELRDKLSAMNAKIMGTNTDPFYGAPVVLIVLADKSRPTYLYDGSLVMANLMLEAHDLGIGSCWIHRAKEEFESEEGKELLKSLGIEGDYVGIGHCVLGYVDGEYPGIPERKDNWVYYVCLLYTSPSPRDA
;
A
#
# COMPACT_ATOMS: atom_id res chain seq x y z
N MET A 1 10.85 -18.23 10.20
CA MET A 1 10.56 -17.51 8.92
C MET A 1 9.11 -17.85 8.61
N SER A 2 8.29 -16.81 8.43
CA SER A 2 6.92 -17.02 7.97
C SER A 2 6.94 -17.60 6.54
N ASP A 3 5.90 -18.35 6.20
CA ASP A 3 5.70 -18.79 4.83
C ASP A 3 5.16 -17.59 4.04
N VAL A 4 5.88 -17.13 3.03
CA VAL A 4 5.50 -16.00 2.18
C VAL A 4 4.10 -16.20 1.58
N LEU A 5 3.77 -17.41 1.17
CA LEU A 5 2.45 -17.71 0.59
C LEU A 5 1.34 -17.54 1.63
N GLU A 6 1.57 -17.98 2.87
CA GLU A 6 0.58 -17.83 3.95
C GLU A 6 0.40 -16.36 4.35
N THR A 7 1.49 -15.57 4.39
CA THR A 7 1.41 -14.12 4.59
C THR A 7 0.57 -13.44 3.51
N ILE A 8 0.80 -13.80 2.24
CA ILE A 8 0.01 -13.28 1.09
C ILE A 8 -1.46 -13.65 1.22
N LYS A 9 -1.77 -14.90 1.58
CA LYS A 9 -3.15 -15.41 1.68
C LYS A 9 -3.92 -14.82 2.85
N SER A 10 -3.25 -14.63 3.99
CA SER A 10 -3.90 -14.21 5.24
C SER A 10 -4.00 -12.68 5.40
N ARG A 11 -3.24 -11.89 4.63
CA ARG A 11 -3.31 -10.44 4.68
C ARG A 11 -4.69 -9.91 4.28
N GLY A 12 -5.29 -9.10 5.13
CA GLY A 12 -6.54 -8.37 4.87
C GLY A 12 -6.39 -6.85 5.02
N SER A 13 -7.33 -6.07 4.49
CA SER A 13 -7.36 -4.61 4.66
C SER A 13 -8.06 -4.24 5.95
N ILE A 14 -7.32 -3.65 6.89
CA ILE A 14 -7.81 -3.23 8.20
C ILE A 14 -8.44 -1.84 8.12
N ARG A 15 -9.60 -1.67 8.75
CA ARG A 15 -10.37 -0.41 8.75
C ARG A 15 -10.80 0.03 10.16
N LYS A 16 -10.11 -0.47 11.17
CA LYS A 16 -10.26 -0.04 12.57
C LYS A 16 -8.95 -0.29 13.30
N TYR A 17 -8.41 0.73 13.93
CA TYR A 17 -7.10 0.69 14.54
C TYR A 17 -7.14 1.17 15.98
N LYS A 18 -6.24 0.61 16.81
CA LYS A 18 -5.91 1.15 18.12
C LYS A 18 -5.07 2.42 17.96
N SER A 19 -5.07 3.25 18.99
CA SER A 19 -4.28 4.49 19.02
C SER A 19 -2.79 4.28 19.31
N ASP A 20 -2.39 3.04 19.67
CA ASP A 20 -1.02 2.71 20.02
C ASP A 20 -0.09 2.89 18.82
N MET A 21 1.03 3.59 19.06
CA MET A 21 2.05 3.79 18.04
C MET A 21 2.79 2.48 17.73
N ILE A 22 3.19 2.33 16.48
CA ILE A 22 4.03 1.22 16.03
C ILE A 22 5.46 1.45 16.53
N PRO A 23 6.15 0.44 17.12
CA PRO A 23 7.56 0.53 17.45
C PRO A 23 8.41 0.89 16.24
N GLN A 24 9.42 1.73 16.45
CA GLN A 24 10.26 2.26 15.36
C GLN A 24 10.95 1.15 14.55
N ASP A 25 11.43 0.10 15.23
CA ASP A 25 12.08 -1.05 14.57
C ASP A 25 11.15 -1.80 13.62
N LYS A 26 9.85 -1.92 13.95
CA LYS A 26 8.85 -2.50 13.05
C LYS A 26 8.55 -1.57 11.87
N LEU A 27 8.41 -0.28 12.14
CA LEU A 27 8.16 0.70 11.08
C LEU A 27 9.30 0.73 10.06
N GLU A 28 10.55 0.69 10.53
CA GLU A 28 11.73 0.65 9.67
C GLU A 28 11.77 -0.60 8.78
N LYS A 29 11.45 -1.79 9.32
CA LYS A 29 11.34 -3.02 8.54
C LYS A 29 10.27 -2.94 7.46
N ILE A 30 9.11 -2.38 7.79
CA ILE A 30 8.03 -2.18 6.82
C ILE A 30 8.51 -1.26 5.69
N ILE A 31 9.14 -0.14 6.03
CA ILE A 31 9.68 0.80 5.04
C ILE A 31 10.76 0.12 4.20
N GLU A 32 11.68 -0.60 4.82
CA GLU A 32 12.74 -1.35 4.14
C GLU A 32 12.16 -2.30 3.10
N ALA A 33 11.16 -3.12 3.46
CA ALA A 33 10.48 -4.03 2.53
C ALA A 33 9.90 -3.30 1.31
N GLY A 34 9.35 -2.11 1.51
CA GLY A 34 8.90 -1.24 0.42
C GLY A 34 10.03 -0.87 -0.54
N THR A 35 11.22 -0.56 -0.04
CA THR A 35 12.37 -0.15 -0.87
C THR A 35 12.91 -1.28 -1.74
N TYR A 36 12.64 -2.54 -1.41
CA TYR A 36 13.04 -3.73 -2.18
C TYR A 36 12.00 -4.14 -3.24
N ALA A 37 10.95 -3.36 -3.46
CA ALA A 37 10.01 -3.63 -4.53
C ALA A 37 10.68 -3.58 -5.91
N ALA A 38 10.26 -4.46 -6.82
CA ALA A 38 10.75 -4.43 -8.20
C ALA A 38 10.32 -3.12 -8.89
N THR A 39 11.22 -2.55 -9.68
CA THR A 39 10.97 -1.33 -10.45
C THR A 39 11.43 -1.49 -11.89
N GLY A 40 10.79 -0.78 -12.82
CA GLY A 40 11.13 -0.82 -14.23
C GLY A 40 12.61 -0.50 -14.45
N MET A 41 13.36 -1.44 -15.04
CA MET A 41 14.82 -1.36 -15.27
C MET A 41 15.64 -1.02 -14.00
N GLY A 42 15.14 -1.32 -12.81
CA GLY A 42 15.82 -0.99 -11.55
C GLY A 42 15.95 0.52 -11.28
N LYS A 43 15.07 1.36 -11.84
CA LYS A 43 15.19 2.82 -11.78
C LYS A 43 14.69 3.44 -10.48
N GLN A 44 14.07 2.67 -9.62
CA GLN A 44 13.65 3.07 -8.27
C GLN A 44 12.88 4.41 -8.27
N SER A 45 11.87 4.50 -9.13
CA SER A 45 11.05 5.72 -9.27
C SER A 45 10.24 6.10 -8.03
N PRO A 46 9.81 5.15 -7.16
CA PRO A 46 9.03 5.50 -5.98
C PRO A 46 9.86 6.10 -4.85
N ILE A 47 9.18 6.93 -4.05
CA ILE A 47 9.64 7.39 -2.73
C ILE A 47 8.57 7.12 -1.69
N ILE A 48 8.98 7.04 -0.43
CA ILE A 48 8.09 6.83 0.72
C ILE A 48 8.26 7.99 1.69
N ILE A 49 7.15 8.64 2.07
CA ILE A 49 7.12 9.63 3.14
C ILE A 49 6.46 8.98 4.35
N ALA A 50 7.21 8.83 5.45
CA ALA A 50 6.71 8.26 6.69
C ALA A 50 6.14 9.37 7.59
N VAL A 51 4.85 9.28 7.90
CA VAL A 51 4.13 10.23 8.75
C VAL A 51 3.74 9.56 10.06
N THR A 52 4.44 9.94 11.13
CA THR A 52 4.16 9.53 12.52
C THR A 52 3.67 10.72 13.36
N ASN A 53 3.76 11.93 12.83
CA ASN A 53 3.25 13.13 13.47
C ASN A 53 1.72 13.19 13.31
N LYS A 54 1.01 13.23 14.44
CA LYS A 54 -0.45 13.23 14.48
C LYS A 54 -1.07 14.41 13.73
N GLU A 55 -0.51 15.59 13.87
CA GLU A 55 -1.03 16.82 13.28
C GLU A 55 -0.97 16.77 11.74
N LEU A 56 0.16 16.33 11.19
CA LEU A 56 0.31 16.11 9.76
C LEU A 56 -0.59 14.97 9.25
N ARG A 57 -0.69 13.88 10.01
CA ARG A 57 -1.59 12.76 9.70
C ARG A 57 -3.04 13.24 9.59
N ASP A 58 -3.49 14.03 10.56
CA ASP A 58 -4.87 14.54 10.58
C ASP A 58 -5.12 15.54 9.44
N LYS A 59 -4.14 16.37 9.10
CA LYS A 59 -4.20 17.26 7.93
C LYS A 59 -4.36 16.46 6.63
N LEU A 60 -3.56 15.43 6.41
CA LEU A 60 -3.65 14.55 5.23
C LEU A 60 -5.00 13.83 5.17
N SER A 61 -5.49 13.35 6.31
CA SER A 61 -6.83 12.74 6.39
C SER A 61 -7.93 13.73 5.98
N ALA A 62 -7.84 14.98 6.44
CA ALA A 62 -8.81 16.02 6.07
C ALA A 62 -8.75 16.35 4.57
N MET A 63 -7.56 16.42 3.98
CA MET A 63 -7.38 16.61 2.52
C MET A 63 -8.02 15.46 1.75
N ASN A 64 -7.77 14.22 2.16
CA ASN A 64 -8.34 13.01 1.55
C ASN A 64 -9.87 12.98 1.68
N ALA A 65 -10.40 13.30 2.86
CA ALA A 65 -11.84 13.38 3.12
C ALA A 65 -12.52 14.43 2.24
N LYS A 66 -11.90 15.60 2.07
CA LYS A 66 -12.39 16.68 1.19
C LYS A 66 -12.50 16.22 -0.26
N ILE A 67 -11.50 15.52 -0.78
CA ILE A 67 -11.51 14.95 -2.14
C ILE A 67 -12.59 13.87 -2.27
N MET A 68 -12.77 13.07 -1.22
CA MET A 68 -13.80 12.03 -1.18
C MET A 68 -15.23 12.59 -1.04
N GLY A 69 -15.39 13.84 -0.62
CA GLY A 69 -16.69 14.45 -0.35
C GLY A 69 -17.34 13.93 0.95
N THR A 70 -16.53 13.64 1.98
CA THR A 70 -16.99 13.12 3.28
C THR A 70 -16.39 13.91 4.43
N ASN A 71 -17.00 13.77 5.62
CA ASN A 71 -16.48 14.31 6.88
C ASN A 71 -15.91 13.21 7.80
N THR A 72 -15.83 11.96 7.32
CA THR A 72 -15.24 10.86 8.08
C THR A 72 -13.73 10.83 7.89
N ASP A 73 -13.01 10.16 8.80
CA ASP A 73 -11.57 9.91 8.65
C ASP A 73 -11.32 8.74 7.67
N PRO A 74 -10.81 9.00 6.43
CA PRO A 74 -10.52 7.94 5.47
C PRO A 74 -9.36 7.04 5.90
N PHE A 75 -8.57 7.44 6.89
CA PHE A 75 -7.45 6.67 7.45
C PHE A 75 -7.86 5.77 8.62
N TYR A 76 -9.17 5.72 8.95
CA TYR A 76 -9.76 4.82 9.95
C TYR A 76 -9.13 4.89 11.34
N GLY A 77 -8.60 6.03 11.75
CA GLY A 77 -7.92 6.20 13.04
C GLY A 77 -6.51 5.61 13.10
N ALA A 78 -5.95 5.13 11.99
CA ALA A 78 -4.58 4.62 11.98
C ALA A 78 -3.57 5.69 12.41
N PRO A 79 -2.65 5.38 13.35
CA PRO A 79 -1.70 6.37 13.89
C PRO A 79 -0.54 6.69 12.94
N VAL A 80 -0.22 5.81 12.00
CA VAL A 80 0.90 5.96 11.07
C VAL A 80 0.42 5.89 9.63
N VAL A 81 0.99 6.72 8.78
CA VAL A 81 0.71 6.75 7.33
C VAL A 81 2.03 6.75 6.56
N LEU A 82 2.20 5.79 5.67
CA LEU A 82 3.26 5.81 4.67
C LEU A 82 2.67 6.27 3.35
N ILE A 83 3.14 7.41 2.86
CA ILE A 83 2.70 7.95 1.57
C ILE A 83 3.67 7.46 0.52
N VAL A 84 3.16 6.79 -0.51
CA VAL A 84 3.96 6.37 -1.66
C VAL A 84 3.68 7.31 -2.82
N LEU A 85 4.76 7.92 -3.31
CA LEU A 85 4.75 8.70 -4.54
C LEU A 85 5.74 8.07 -5.53
N ALA A 86 5.62 8.40 -6.81
CA ALA A 86 6.57 7.92 -7.82
C ALA A 86 6.86 9.00 -8.87
N ASP A 87 8.10 9.02 -9.36
CA ASP A 87 8.57 9.94 -10.40
C ASP A 87 7.87 9.64 -11.72
N LYS A 88 7.00 10.56 -12.13
CA LYS A 88 6.18 10.49 -13.34
C LYS A 88 6.99 10.49 -14.64
N SER A 89 8.25 10.88 -14.61
CA SER A 89 9.13 10.80 -15.77
C SER A 89 9.42 9.34 -16.21
N ARG A 90 9.13 8.36 -15.35
CA ARG A 90 9.30 6.93 -15.62
C ARG A 90 7.99 6.30 -16.11
N PRO A 91 7.97 5.63 -17.26
CA PRO A 91 6.73 5.07 -17.82
C PRO A 91 6.08 3.99 -16.90
N THR A 92 6.86 3.37 -16.03
CA THR A 92 6.41 2.32 -15.10
C THR A 92 6.03 2.84 -13.71
N TYR A 93 6.07 4.15 -13.48
CA TYR A 93 5.92 4.76 -12.14
C TYR A 93 4.72 4.25 -11.34
N LEU A 94 3.58 4.06 -12.00
CA LEU A 94 2.35 3.58 -11.35
C LEU A 94 2.49 2.14 -10.88
N TYR A 95 3.08 1.29 -11.70
CA TYR A 95 3.32 -0.13 -11.37
C TYR A 95 4.38 -0.25 -10.28
N ASP A 96 5.48 0.49 -10.41
CA ASP A 96 6.57 0.54 -9.44
C ASP A 96 6.04 0.92 -8.05
N GLY A 97 5.29 2.01 -7.94
CA GLY A 97 4.69 2.45 -6.69
C GLY A 97 3.63 1.49 -6.14
N SER A 98 2.89 0.80 -7.01
CA SER A 98 1.93 -0.22 -6.59
C SER A 98 2.62 -1.44 -5.97
N LEU A 99 3.78 -1.85 -6.48
CA LEU A 99 4.59 -2.91 -5.90
C LEU A 99 5.18 -2.51 -4.54
N VAL A 100 5.61 -1.25 -4.39
CA VAL A 100 6.01 -0.71 -3.08
C VAL A 100 4.87 -0.83 -2.08
N MET A 101 3.66 -0.38 -2.43
CA MET A 101 2.48 -0.51 -1.58
C MET A 101 2.20 -1.98 -1.18
N ALA A 102 2.35 -2.92 -2.12
CA ALA A 102 2.15 -4.34 -1.83
C ALA A 102 3.17 -4.87 -0.81
N ASN A 103 4.46 -4.54 -0.98
CA ASN A 103 5.51 -4.96 -0.05
C ASN A 103 5.31 -4.37 1.35
N LEU A 104 4.97 -3.07 1.46
CA LEU A 104 4.66 -2.42 2.73
C LEU A 104 3.54 -3.16 3.49
N MET A 105 2.46 -3.51 2.79
CA MET A 105 1.33 -4.19 3.40
C MET A 105 1.62 -5.64 3.78
N LEU A 106 2.46 -6.34 3.04
CA LEU A 106 2.86 -7.73 3.34
C LEU A 106 3.75 -7.77 4.57
N GLU A 107 4.80 -6.94 4.62
CA GLU A 107 5.69 -6.89 5.79
C GLU A 107 4.95 -6.42 7.05
N ALA A 108 4.07 -5.42 6.92
CA ALA A 108 3.22 -5.00 8.02
C ALA A 108 2.43 -6.19 8.60
N HIS A 109 1.81 -6.99 7.73
CA HIS A 109 1.04 -8.16 8.14
C HIS A 109 1.91 -9.22 8.84
N ASP A 110 3.09 -9.51 8.30
CA ASP A 110 4.05 -10.46 8.88
C ASP A 110 4.50 -10.04 10.29
N LEU A 111 4.65 -8.73 10.51
CA LEU A 111 5.00 -8.14 11.81
C LEU A 111 3.80 -7.97 12.78
N GLY A 112 2.60 -8.43 12.40
CA GLY A 112 1.38 -8.30 13.20
C GLY A 112 0.80 -6.88 13.21
N ILE A 113 1.13 -6.06 12.21
CA ILE A 113 0.61 -4.70 12.02
C ILE A 113 -0.49 -4.73 10.95
N GLY A 114 -1.64 -4.16 11.28
CA GLY A 114 -2.72 -3.96 10.33
C GLY A 114 -2.39 -2.88 9.31
N SER A 115 -2.81 -3.08 8.06
CA SER A 115 -2.61 -2.10 6.98
C SER A 115 -3.82 -1.98 6.07
N CYS A 116 -3.94 -0.83 5.42
CA CYS A 116 -4.91 -0.63 4.34
C CYS A 116 -4.35 0.36 3.31
N TRP A 117 -4.61 0.09 2.03
CA TRP A 117 -4.35 1.06 0.97
C TRP A 117 -5.48 2.07 0.91
N ILE A 118 -5.18 3.35 1.13
CA ILE A 118 -6.10 4.45 0.93
C ILE A 118 -5.77 5.16 -0.37
N HIS A 119 -6.78 5.34 -1.19
CA HIS A 119 -6.68 5.99 -2.50
C HIS A 119 -6.59 7.52 -2.38
N ARG A 120 -6.55 8.22 -3.50
CA ARG A 120 -6.58 9.69 -3.65
C ARG A 120 -5.28 10.44 -3.32
N ALA A 121 -4.17 9.74 -3.07
CA ALA A 121 -2.87 10.38 -2.94
C ALA A 121 -2.51 11.20 -4.20
N LYS A 122 -2.96 10.76 -5.39
CA LYS A 122 -2.75 11.51 -6.63
C LYS A 122 -3.34 12.90 -6.53
N GLU A 123 -4.62 12.99 -6.25
CA GLU A 123 -5.36 14.25 -6.16
C GLU A 123 -4.83 15.14 -5.02
N GLU A 124 -4.43 14.54 -3.90
CA GLU A 124 -3.84 15.27 -2.79
C GLU A 124 -2.53 15.95 -3.19
N PHE A 125 -1.61 15.23 -3.83
CA PHE A 125 -0.29 15.76 -4.20
C PHE A 125 -0.27 16.53 -5.53
N GLU A 126 -1.34 16.50 -6.30
CA GLU A 126 -1.61 17.42 -7.40
C GLU A 126 -2.18 18.77 -6.91
N SER A 127 -2.72 18.85 -5.68
CA SER A 127 -3.21 20.09 -5.07
C SER A 127 -2.07 21.03 -4.67
N GLU A 128 -2.37 22.32 -4.50
CA GLU A 128 -1.38 23.29 -4.02
C GLU A 128 -0.86 22.94 -2.62
N GLU A 129 -1.75 22.49 -1.71
CA GLU A 129 -1.38 22.07 -0.36
C GLU A 129 -0.40 20.87 -0.38
N GLY A 130 -0.64 19.90 -1.28
CA GLY A 130 0.24 18.74 -1.44
C GLY A 130 1.60 19.13 -2.01
N LYS A 131 1.65 20.03 -3.00
CA LYS A 131 2.89 20.55 -3.57
C LYS A 131 3.70 21.36 -2.55
N GLU A 132 3.04 22.18 -1.73
CA GLU A 132 3.69 22.91 -0.64
C GLU A 132 4.29 21.95 0.39
N LEU A 133 3.60 20.86 0.72
CA LEU A 133 4.14 19.83 1.60
C LEU A 133 5.41 19.19 1.02
N LEU A 134 5.42 18.77 -0.24
CA LEU A 134 6.61 18.21 -0.89
C LEU A 134 7.77 19.21 -0.87
N LYS A 135 7.50 20.46 -1.20
CA LYS A 135 8.51 21.54 -1.15
C LYS A 135 9.07 21.74 0.26
N SER A 136 8.22 21.70 1.29
CA SER A 136 8.65 21.84 2.69
C SER A 136 9.56 20.69 3.17
N LEU A 137 9.43 19.51 2.55
CA LEU A 137 10.25 18.34 2.80
C LEU A 137 11.52 18.30 1.92
N GLY A 138 11.72 19.31 1.06
CA GLY A 138 12.85 19.35 0.13
C GLY A 138 12.77 18.31 -0.99
N ILE A 139 11.56 17.78 -1.29
CA ILE A 139 11.34 16.82 -2.35
C ILE A 139 11.14 17.58 -3.66
N GLU A 140 12.12 17.47 -4.54
CA GLU A 140 12.12 18.07 -5.87
C GLU A 140 11.85 17.02 -6.94
N GLY A 141 11.12 17.39 -8.00
CA GLY A 141 10.78 16.50 -9.11
C GLY A 141 9.28 16.43 -9.39
N ASP A 142 8.91 15.72 -10.44
CA ASP A 142 7.51 15.53 -10.86
C ASP A 142 6.97 14.21 -10.27
N TYR A 143 6.66 14.25 -8.97
CA TYR A 143 6.11 13.12 -8.24
C TYR A 143 4.59 13.12 -8.28
N VAL A 144 4.02 11.93 -8.50
CA VAL A 144 2.59 11.68 -8.41
C VAL A 144 2.29 10.73 -7.25
N GLY A 145 1.20 11.00 -6.52
CA GLY A 145 0.75 10.14 -5.43
C GLY A 145 0.23 8.80 -5.95
N ILE A 146 0.71 7.70 -5.36
CA ILE A 146 0.26 6.33 -5.65
C ILE A 146 -0.80 5.89 -4.64
N GLY A 147 -0.55 6.12 -3.37
CA GLY A 147 -1.47 5.76 -2.30
C GLY A 147 -0.89 6.03 -0.91
N HIS A 148 -1.77 5.91 0.08
CA HIS A 148 -1.39 5.94 1.49
C HIS A 148 -1.50 4.52 2.04
N CYS A 149 -0.43 3.97 2.57
CA CYS A 149 -0.44 2.76 3.38
C CYS A 149 -0.65 3.19 4.84
N VAL A 150 -1.88 3.10 5.33
CA VAL A 150 -2.17 3.37 6.73
C VAL A 150 -1.84 2.15 7.57
N LEU A 151 -1.24 2.37 8.75
CA LEU A 151 -0.67 1.34 9.60
C LEU A 151 -1.07 1.52 11.06
N GLY A 152 -1.31 0.42 11.77
CA GLY A 152 -1.60 0.40 13.18
C GLY A 152 -1.96 -0.99 13.71
N TYR A 153 -2.08 -1.14 15.01
CA TYR A 153 -2.60 -2.36 15.60
C TYR A 153 -4.10 -2.49 15.35
N VAL A 154 -4.53 -3.70 15.00
CA VAL A 154 -5.94 -4.00 14.71
C VAL A 154 -6.80 -3.81 15.96
N ASP A 155 -7.90 -3.07 15.85
CA ASP A 155 -8.92 -2.94 16.89
C ASP A 155 -10.15 -3.77 16.54
N GLY A 156 -10.24 -4.99 17.09
CA GLY A 156 -11.30 -5.93 16.83
C GLY A 156 -10.85 -7.18 16.09
N GLU A 157 -11.79 -7.83 15.38
CA GLU A 157 -11.54 -9.04 14.63
C GLU A 157 -10.83 -8.75 13.30
N TYR A 158 -9.96 -9.69 12.91
CA TYR A 158 -9.31 -9.63 11.60
C TYR A 158 -10.33 -9.95 10.49
N PRO A 159 -10.36 -9.21 9.37
CA PRO A 159 -11.35 -9.42 8.33
C PRO A 159 -11.18 -10.80 7.69
N GLY A 160 -12.29 -11.44 7.33
CA GLY A 160 -12.27 -12.66 6.53
C GLY A 160 -11.64 -12.43 5.15
N ILE A 161 -10.95 -13.44 4.67
CA ILE A 161 -10.32 -13.40 3.34
C ILE A 161 -11.36 -13.86 2.30
N PRO A 162 -11.68 -13.04 1.29
CA PRO A 162 -12.63 -13.42 0.25
C PRO A 162 -12.17 -14.65 -0.54
N GLU A 163 -13.11 -15.50 -0.93
CA GLU A 163 -12.83 -16.58 -1.86
C GLU A 163 -12.28 -16.06 -3.19
N ARG A 164 -11.46 -16.87 -3.82
CA ARG A 164 -10.94 -16.56 -5.16
C ARG A 164 -11.97 -17.01 -6.22
N LYS A 165 -12.14 -16.19 -7.26
CA LYS A 165 -13.00 -16.56 -8.39
C LYS A 165 -12.38 -17.71 -9.18
N ASP A 166 -13.23 -18.52 -9.84
CA ASP A 166 -12.77 -19.73 -10.55
C ASP A 166 -11.90 -19.41 -11.78
N ASN A 167 -12.21 -18.36 -12.53
CA ASN A 167 -11.50 -17.99 -13.78
C ASN A 167 -10.36 -17.01 -13.52
N TRP A 168 -9.52 -17.30 -12.53
CA TRP A 168 -8.38 -16.43 -12.21
C TRP A 168 -7.18 -16.71 -13.09
N VAL A 169 -7.01 -17.96 -13.54
CA VAL A 169 -5.86 -18.43 -14.32
C VAL A 169 -6.32 -19.18 -15.56
N TYR A 170 -5.68 -18.88 -16.66
CA TYR A 170 -5.86 -19.60 -17.92
C TYR A 170 -4.54 -20.27 -18.30
N TYR A 171 -4.58 -21.58 -18.53
CA TYR A 171 -3.41 -22.36 -18.91
C TYR A 171 -3.37 -22.51 -20.43
N VAL A 172 -2.26 -22.10 -21.05
CA VAL A 172 -1.96 -22.40 -22.45
C VAL A 172 -0.85 -23.43 -22.43
N CYS A 173 -1.23 -24.70 -22.48
CA CYS A 173 -0.31 -25.83 -22.53
C CYS A 173 -0.07 -26.24 -23.98
N LEU A 174 1.13 -26.68 -24.32
CA LEU A 174 1.36 -27.44 -25.55
C LEU A 174 0.44 -28.67 -25.48
N LEU A 175 -0.41 -28.83 -26.50
CA LEU A 175 -1.28 -30.00 -26.61
C LEU A 175 -0.44 -31.28 -26.67
N TYR A 176 -0.12 -31.86 -25.52
CA TYR A 176 0.06 -33.30 -25.48
C TYR A 176 -1.34 -33.90 -25.69
N THR A 177 -1.57 -34.46 -26.86
CA THR A 177 -2.73 -35.30 -27.16
C THR A 177 -2.61 -36.59 -26.36
N SER A 178 -2.80 -36.50 -25.07
CA SER A 178 -3.12 -37.67 -24.26
C SER A 178 -4.64 -37.69 -24.17
N PRO A 179 -5.30 -38.78 -24.60
CA PRO A 179 -6.75 -38.87 -24.50
C PRO A 179 -7.17 -38.67 -23.04
N SER A 180 -8.16 -37.81 -22.84
CA SER A 180 -8.79 -37.61 -21.53
C SER A 180 -9.29 -38.97 -21.00
N PRO A 181 -9.10 -39.27 -19.69
CA PRO A 181 -9.70 -40.48 -19.09
C PRO A 181 -11.25 -40.53 -19.17
N ARG A 182 -11.90 -39.49 -19.71
CA ARG A 182 -13.31 -39.41 -19.89
C ARG A 182 -13.78 -39.91 -21.27
N ASP A 183 -12.84 -40.23 -22.17
CA ASP A 183 -13.14 -40.71 -23.52
C ASP A 183 -12.87 -42.25 -23.68
N ALA A 184 -12.81 -42.95 -22.54
CA ALA A 184 -12.68 -44.40 -22.46
C ALA A 184 -13.95 -45.03 -21.86
#